data_3336465de574124c2d82efbfc5523915
#
_entry.id   3336465de574124c2d82efbfc5523915
#
_cell.length_a   1.000
_cell.length_b   1.000
_cell.length_c   1.000
_cell.angle_alpha   90.00
_cell.angle_beta   90.00
_cell.angle_gamma   90.00
#
_symmetry.space_group_name_H-M   'P 1'
#
loop_
_entity.id
_entity.type
_entity.pdbx_description
1 polymer ?
#
loop_
_entity_poly.entity_id
_entity_poly.type
_entity_poly.pdbx_seq_one_letter_code
_entity_poly.pdbx_strand_id
1 'polypeptide(L)'
;MTPEDTRAGACEAWGAADPWGYLAGCRLADGGYFFARVAPSSPRDTYFALACFCLAGRQPPGREATVRFLLDRYRQEPPASIYGLFFIVEGLALLGYPVSEEFAACAKHIYRMEGPDGGFGLARTLDIAVPSELETTFLATRLLSTLRQPFDVIRTYGFVVARRNADGGFGGGGSSNLATTYYALATLAFLNRQLEDPASTIHYLRQVERFGSLLFVEQAYWLVSALNHLQAKPERPARIAAFIEACRRSSGGFGRAAAIGIPTIENTYYALATLNGLGLLPSLSGCAPGIQPASR
;
A
#
# COMPACT_ATOMS: atom_id res chain seq x y z
N MET A 1 -3.02 -28.71 -23.19
CA MET A 1 -3.08 -28.03 -21.89
C MET A 1 -4.11 -26.93 -22.02
N THR A 2 -5.28 -27.09 -21.41
CA THR A 2 -6.37 -26.13 -21.49
C THR A 2 -6.16 -25.02 -20.44
N PRO A 3 -6.78 -23.83 -20.56
CA PRO A 3 -6.71 -22.76 -19.58
C PRO A 3 -7.19 -23.17 -18.17
N GLU A 4 -7.91 -24.28 -18.05
CA GLU A 4 -8.37 -24.85 -16.77
C GLU A 4 -7.26 -25.62 -16.04
N ASP A 5 -6.32 -26.28 -16.76
CA ASP A 5 -5.18 -26.98 -16.16
C ASP A 5 -4.18 -26.04 -15.51
N THR A 6 -4.09 -24.79 -16.01
CA THR A 6 -3.21 -23.76 -15.42
C THR A 6 -3.81 -23.14 -14.15
N ARG A 7 -5.14 -23.20 -13.98
CA ARG A 7 -5.83 -22.72 -12.76
C ARG A 7 -5.66 -23.66 -11.57
N ALA A 8 -5.57 -24.96 -11.81
CA ALA A 8 -5.34 -25.96 -10.77
C ALA A 8 -3.94 -25.83 -10.14
N GLY A 9 -2.90 -25.61 -10.96
CA GLY A 9 -1.51 -25.53 -10.47
C GLY A 9 -1.18 -24.35 -9.56
N ALA A 10 -1.89 -23.22 -9.68
CA ALA A 10 -1.68 -22.07 -8.79
C ALA A 10 -2.31 -22.26 -7.39
N CYS A 11 -3.34 -23.10 -7.28
CA CYS A 11 -3.98 -23.44 -6.01
C CYS A 11 -3.15 -24.45 -5.20
N GLU A 12 -2.41 -25.34 -5.89
CA GLU A 12 -1.59 -26.38 -5.27
C GLU A 12 -0.36 -25.82 -4.54
N ALA A 13 0.15 -24.65 -4.95
CA ALA A 13 1.33 -24.03 -4.32
C ALA A 13 1.11 -23.60 -2.85
N TRP A 14 -0.15 -23.37 -2.43
CA TRP A 14 -0.47 -22.85 -1.10
C TRP A 14 -1.03 -23.91 -0.13
N GLY A 15 -1.44 -25.07 -0.61
CA GLY A 15 -2.05 -26.15 0.20
C GLY A 15 -3.34 -25.71 0.91
N ALA A 16 -3.61 -26.30 2.08
CA ALA A 16 -4.82 -26.01 2.87
C ALA A 16 -4.87 -24.60 3.50
N ALA A 17 -3.73 -23.89 3.56
CA ALA A 17 -3.61 -22.55 4.13
C ALA A 17 -3.56 -21.48 3.03
N ASP A 18 -4.66 -21.37 2.25
CA ASP A 18 -4.77 -20.47 1.10
C ASP A 18 -5.14 -19.03 1.52
N PRO A 19 -4.33 -17.99 1.16
CA PRO A 19 -4.64 -16.59 1.46
C PRO A 19 -5.98 -16.11 0.89
N TRP A 20 -6.38 -16.65 -0.25
CA TRP A 20 -7.62 -16.26 -0.92
C TRP A 20 -8.85 -16.76 -0.17
N GLY A 21 -8.80 -17.97 0.37
CA GLY A 21 -9.82 -18.51 1.28
C GLY A 21 -9.92 -17.69 2.56
N TYR A 22 -8.77 -17.28 3.14
CA TYR A 22 -8.76 -16.36 4.28
C TYR A 22 -9.46 -15.04 3.97
N LEU A 23 -9.10 -14.37 2.86
CA LEU A 23 -9.70 -13.10 2.44
C LEU A 23 -11.20 -13.23 2.16
N ALA A 24 -11.62 -14.30 1.47
CA ALA A 24 -13.03 -14.57 1.23
C ALA A 24 -13.82 -14.73 2.53
N GLY A 25 -13.24 -15.40 3.53
CA GLY A 25 -13.84 -15.56 4.86
C GLY A 25 -13.89 -14.27 5.69
N CYS A 26 -13.14 -13.21 5.32
CA CYS A 26 -13.19 -11.90 5.97
C CYS A 26 -14.24 -10.96 5.36
N ARG A 27 -14.92 -11.37 4.28
CA ARG A 27 -15.99 -10.60 3.64
C ARG A 27 -17.27 -10.70 4.45
N LEU A 28 -17.93 -9.56 4.69
CA LEU A 28 -19.18 -9.49 5.46
C LEU A 28 -20.40 -9.25 4.57
N ALA A 29 -21.58 -9.40 5.17
CA ALA A 29 -22.87 -9.28 4.47
C ALA A 29 -23.13 -7.85 3.94
N ASP A 30 -22.53 -6.82 4.56
CA ASP A 30 -22.61 -5.43 4.11
C ASP A 30 -21.79 -5.15 2.84
N GLY A 31 -21.01 -6.12 2.36
CA GLY A 31 -20.20 -6.05 1.14
C GLY A 31 -18.75 -5.63 1.37
N GLY A 32 -18.39 -5.16 2.55
CA GLY A 32 -17.00 -4.84 2.93
C GLY A 32 -16.27 -6.03 3.52
N TYR A 33 -15.07 -5.74 4.06
CA TYR A 33 -14.19 -6.72 4.69
C TYR A 33 -13.80 -6.29 6.08
N PHE A 34 -13.61 -7.26 6.98
CA PHE A 34 -13.03 -7.03 8.30
C PHE A 34 -12.33 -8.30 8.81
N PHE A 35 -11.09 -8.19 9.23
CA PHE A 35 -10.29 -9.33 9.68
C PHE A 35 -10.91 -10.08 10.87
N ALA A 36 -11.61 -9.38 11.76
CA ALA A 36 -12.27 -9.98 12.92
C ALA A 36 -13.60 -10.68 12.56
N ARG A 37 -14.07 -10.57 11.31
CA ARG A 37 -15.29 -11.22 10.79
C ARG A 37 -16.57 -10.86 11.53
N VAL A 38 -16.63 -9.65 12.08
CA VAL A 38 -17.79 -9.08 12.76
C VAL A 38 -18.14 -7.72 12.17
N ALA A 39 -19.43 -7.40 12.07
CA ALA A 39 -19.89 -6.11 11.55
C ALA A 39 -19.62 -4.97 12.55
N PRO A 40 -19.42 -3.74 12.06
CA PRO A 40 -19.40 -3.34 10.66
C PRO A 40 -18.05 -3.61 9.99
N SER A 41 -18.07 -3.71 8.63
CA SER A 41 -16.85 -3.76 7.84
C SER A 41 -16.01 -2.49 7.96
N SER A 42 -14.71 -2.61 7.69
CA SER A 42 -13.74 -1.52 7.72
C SER A 42 -13.36 -1.08 6.30
N PRO A 43 -13.45 0.23 5.95
CA PRO A 43 -12.92 0.72 4.68
C PRO A 43 -11.42 0.40 4.49
N ARG A 44 -10.62 0.46 5.56
CA ARG A 44 -9.19 0.09 5.54
C ARG A 44 -8.99 -1.37 5.17
N ASP A 45 -9.66 -2.29 5.87
CA ASP A 45 -9.54 -3.72 5.58
C ASP A 45 -10.09 -4.05 4.20
N THR A 46 -11.17 -3.37 3.78
CA THR A 46 -11.73 -3.51 2.44
C THR A 46 -10.70 -3.11 1.37
N TYR A 47 -10.03 -1.96 1.52
CA TYR A 47 -8.98 -1.54 0.61
C TYR A 47 -7.85 -2.57 0.51
N PHE A 48 -7.33 -3.05 1.65
CA PHE A 48 -6.25 -4.05 1.64
C PHE A 48 -6.68 -5.39 1.04
N ALA A 49 -7.92 -5.82 1.26
CA ALA A 49 -8.46 -7.01 0.60
C ALA A 49 -8.50 -6.84 -0.92
N LEU A 50 -9.02 -5.70 -1.41
CA LEU A 50 -9.06 -5.38 -2.83
C LEU A 50 -7.65 -5.30 -3.44
N ALA A 51 -6.70 -4.70 -2.71
CA ALA A 51 -5.31 -4.63 -3.13
C ALA A 51 -4.66 -6.03 -3.24
N CYS A 52 -4.97 -6.96 -2.33
CA CYS A 52 -4.54 -8.36 -2.45
C CYS A 52 -5.08 -9.02 -3.74
N PHE A 53 -6.38 -8.88 -4.03
CA PHE A 53 -6.97 -9.43 -5.25
C PHE A 53 -6.32 -8.82 -6.49
N CYS A 54 -6.09 -7.50 -6.49
CA CYS A 54 -5.42 -6.80 -7.59
C CYS A 54 -3.99 -7.31 -7.83
N LEU A 55 -3.18 -7.51 -6.77
CA LEU A 55 -1.82 -8.07 -6.87
C LEU A 55 -1.79 -9.43 -7.59
N ALA A 56 -2.82 -10.25 -7.38
CA ALA A 56 -2.92 -11.57 -7.99
C ALA A 56 -3.66 -11.57 -9.33
N GLY A 57 -4.08 -10.41 -9.85
CA GLY A 57 -4.91 -10.34 -11.05
C GLY A 57 -6.29 -11.01 -10.90
N ARG A 58 -6.79 -11.11 -9.67
CA ARG A 58 -8.08 -11.73 -9.34
C ARG A 58 -9.18 -10.70 -9.20
N GLN A 59 -10.39 -11.06 -9.59
CA GLN A 59 -11.56 -10.24 -9.32
C GLN A 59 -12.06 -10.50 -7.88
N PRO A 60 -12.32 -9.44 -7.09
CA PRO A 60 -12.93 -9.60 -5.78
C PRO A 60 -14.39 -10.08 -5.91
N PRO A 61 -14.86 -10.98 -5.03
CA PRO A 61 -16.25 -11.42 -5.05
C PRO A 61 -17.20 -10.27 -4.69
N GLY A 62 -18.36 -10.21 -5.38
CA GLY A 62 -19.44 -9.28 -5.03
C GLY A 62 -19.09 -7.80 -5.20
N ARG A 63 -18.38 -7.45 -6.28
CA ARG A 63 -17.90 -6.10 -6.62
C ARG A 63 -18.94 -5.00 -6.34
N GLU A 64 -20.18 -5.17 -6.79
CA GLU A 64 -21.23 -4.15 -6.65
C GLU A 64 -21.61 -3.89 -5.19
N ALA A 65 -21.67 -4.93 -4.36
CA ALA A 65 -21.94 -4.78 -2.93
C ALA A 65 -20.79 -4.05 -2.22
N THR A 66 -19.53 -4.31 -2.62
CA THR A 66 -18.36 -3.61 -2.07
C THR A 66 -18.32 -2.15 -2.50
N VAL A 67 -18.69 -1.83 -3.74
CA VAL A 67 -18.87 -0.43 -4.19
C VAL A 67 -19.91 0.27 -3.33
N ARG A 68 -21.11 -0.34 -3.15
CA ARG A 68 -22.16 0.26 -2.31
C ARG A 68 -21.67 0.50 -0.88
N PHE A 69 -21.02 -0.48 -0.28
CA PHE A 69 -20.46 -0.36 1.08
C PHE A 69 -19.57 0.88 1.21
N LEU A 70 -18.59 1.05 0.29
CA LEU A 70 -17.64 2.18 0.35
C LEU A 70 -18.34 3.54 0.12
N LEU A 71 -19.29 3.61 -0.82
CA LEU A 71 -20.08 4.81 -1.07
C LEU A 71 -20.96 5.19 0.13
N ASP A 72 -21.64 4.20 0.73
CA ASP A 72 -22.51 4.43 1.88
C ASP A 72 -21.69 4.89 3.09
N ARG A 73 -20.51 4.32 3.32
CA ARG A 73 -19.59 4.78 4.37
C ARG A 73 -19.16 6.23 4.16
N TYR A 74 -18.81 6.60 2.93
CA TYR A 74 -18.46 7.99 2.60
C TYR A 74 -19.62 8.96 2.81
N ARG A 75 -20.85 8.58 2.37
CA ARG A 75 -22.04 9.44 2.47
C ARG A 75 -22.53 9.62 3.91
N GLN A 76 -22.45 8.56 4.73
CA GLN A 76 -22.85 8.61 6.12
C GLN A 76 -21.90 9.42 6.99
N GLU A 77 -20.60 9.26 6.79
CA GLU A 77 -19.56 9.89 7.59
C GLU A 77 -18.35 10.20 6.70
N PRO A 78 -18.36 11.35 5.98
CA PRO A 78 -17.23 11.74 5.17
C PRO A 78 -15.96 11.85 6.01
N PRO A 79 -14.88 11.14 5.64
CA PRO A 79 -13.66 11.11 6.44
C PRO A 79 -13.00 12.48 6.54
N ALA A 80 -12.62 12.88 7.77
CA ALA A 80 -11.89 14.11 8.03
C ALA A 80 -10.37 13.95 7.84
N SER A 81 -9.85 12.73 7.80
CA SER A 81 -8.43 12.43 7.63
C SER A 81 -8.11 11.93 6.23
N ILE A 82 -6.84 12.17 5.83
CA ILE A 82 -6.32 11.69 4.56
C ILE A 82 -6.35 10.16 4.45
N TYR A 83 -6.14 9.44 5.55
CA TYR A 83 -6.21 7.97 5.59
C TYR A 83 -7.63 7.47 5.28
N GLY A 84 -8.64 8.04 5.92
CA GLY A 84 -10.03 7.64 5.68
C GLY A 84 -10.46 7.85 4.24
N LEU A 85 -10.12 9.02 3.67
CA LEU A 85 -10.35 9.32 2.26
C LEU A 85 -9.61 8.35 1.34
N PHE A 86 -8.34 8.07 1.63
CA PHE A 86 -7.51 7.18 0.85
C PHE A 86 -8.12 5.77 0.73
N PHE A 87 -8.51 5.16 1.82
CA PHE A 87 -9.04 3.80 1.80
C PHE A 87 -10.37 3.69 1.03
N ILE A 88 -11.22 4.72 1.09
CA ILE A 88 -12.48 4.74 0.35
C ILE A 88 -12.23 4.99 -1.14
N VAL A 89 -11.54 6.07 -1.47
CA VAL A 89 -11.36 6.50 -2.87
C VAL A 89 -10.50 5.50 -3.65
N GLU A 90 -9.36 5.08 -3.08
CA GLU A 90 -8.49 4.09 -3.73
C GLU A 90 -9.17 2.70 -3.78
N GLY A 91 -9.95 2.33 -2.77
CA GLY A 91 -10.75 1.10 -2.80
C GLY A 91 -11.77 1.10 -3.94
N LEU A 92 -12.48 2.21 -4.16
CA LEU A 92 -13.39 2.38 -5.28
C LEU A 92 -12.65 2.37 -6.63
N ALA A 93 -11.49 3.03 -6.71
CA ALA A 93 -10.67 3.03 -7.92
C ALA A 93 -10.17 1.63 -8.29
N LEU A 94 -9.75 0.81 -7.31
CA LEU A 94 -9.39 -0.61 -7.52
C LEU A 94 -10.56 -1.44 -8.08
N LEU A 95 -11.79 -1.06 -7.76
CA LEU A 95 -13.00 -1.68 -8.32
C LEU A 95 -13.38 -1.10 -9.69
N GLY A 96 -12.62 -0.16 -10.25
CA GLY A 96 -12.94 0.51 -11.51
C GLY A 96 -14.17 1.42 -11.42
N TYR A 97 -14.46 1.96 -10.23
CA TYR A 97 -15.53 2.94 -10.05
C TYR A 97 -15.04 4.34 -10.46
N PRO A 98 -15.83 5.16 -11.20
CA PRO A 98 -15.43 6.49 -11.63
C PRO A 98 -15.51 7.50 -10.47
N VAL A 99 -14.38 7.70 -9.77
CA VAL A 99 -14.32 8.51 -8.54
C VAL A 99 -14.18 10.01 -8.78
N SER A 100 -13.75 10.46 -9.97
CA SER A 100 -13.31 11.83 -10.19
C SER A 100 -14.40 12.90 -9.99
N GLU A 101 -15.65 12.63 -10.35
CA GLU A 101 -16.76 13.58 -10.23
C GLU A 101 -17.36 13.59 -8.84
N GLU A 102 -17.74 12.42 -8.31
CA GLU A 102 -18.42 12.30 -7.02
C GLU A 102 -17.52 12.77 -5.86
N PHE A 103 -16.23 12.58 -5.96
CA PHE A 103 -15.25 12.93 -4.92
C PHE A 103 -14.46 14.21 -5.19
N ALA A 104 -14.80 14.98 -6.23
CA ALA A 104 -14.09 16.23 -6.55
C ALA A 104 -14.05 17.23 -5.37
N ALA A 105 -15.09 17.27 -4.55
CA ALA A 105 -15.15 18.12 -3.35
C ALA A 105 -14.08 17.75 -2.31
N CYS A 106 -13.62 16.49 -2.27
CA CYS A 106 -12.56 16.03 -1.36
C CYS A 106 -11.22 16.71 -1.64
N ALA A 107 -10.97 17.12 -2.89
CA ALA A 107 -9.73 17.80 -3.25
C ALA A 107 -9.53 19.09 -2.44
N LYS A 108 -10.60 19.86 -2.21
CA LYS A 108 -10.54 21.06 -1.36
C LYS A 108 -10.09 20.74 0.07
N HIS A 109 -10.51 19.58 0.58
CA HIS A 109 -10.09 19.13 1.90
C HIS A 109 -8.61 18.72 1.90
N ILE A 110 -8.16 18.00 0.88
CA ILE A 110 -6.76 17.59 0.73
C ILE A 110 -5.83 18.80 0.59
N TYR A 111 -6.20 19.81 -0.23
CA TYR A 111 -5.41 21.06 -0.37
C TYR A 111 -5.25 21.82 0.94
N ARG A 112 -6.23 21.77 1.87
CA ARG A 112 -6.08 22.38 3.18
C ARG A 112 -5.02 21.73 4.05
N MET A 113 -4.61 20.49 3.73
CA MET A 113 -3.55 19.76 4.42
C MET A 113 -2.17 20.01 3.83
N GLU A 114 -2.09 20.75 2.70
CA GLU A 114 -0.81 21.12 2.09
C GLU A 114 -0.09 22.13 2.97
N GLY A 115 1.16 21.78 3.30
CA GLY A 115 2.06 22.66 4.05
C GLY A 115 2.79 23.67 3.17
N PRO A 116 3.38 24.71 3.78
CA PRO A 116 4.16 25.71 3.04
C PRO A 116 5.41 25.10 2.39
N ASP A 117 5.85 23.94 2.84
CA ASP A 117 7.00 23.19 2.32
C ASP A 117 6.69 22.30 1.12
N GLY A 118 5.43 22.22 0.68
CA GLY A 118 4.98 21.42 -0.46
C GLY A 118 4.67 19.96 -0.14
N GLY A 119 4.75 19.58 1.12
CA GLY A 119 4.26 18.31 1.64
C GLY A 119 2.83 18.43 2.18
N PHE A 120 2.28 17.32 2.66
CA PHE A 120 0.94 17.27 3.22
C PHE A 120 0.98 16.69 4.64
N GLY A 121 0.16 17.27 5.55
CA GLY A 121 -0.05 16.78 6.90
C GLY A 121 -1.25 15.85 7.01
N LEU A 122 -1.47 15.28 8.19
CA LEU A 122 -2.53 14.31 8.46
C LEU A 122 -3.94 14.92 8.44
N ALA A 123 -4.10 16.07 9.07
CA ALA A 123 -5.36 16.80 9.18
C ALA A 123 -5.07 18.26 9.55
N ARG A 124 -6.03 19.15 9.29
CA ARG A 124 -5.97 20.52 9.78
C ARG A 124 -7.04 20.67 10.86
N THR A 125 -6.62 20.78 12.10
CA THR A 125 -7.52 21.05 13.24
C THR A 125 -7.28 22.46 13.73
N LEU A 126 -8.37 23.27 13.85
CA LEU A 126 -8.41 24.57 14.55
C LEU A 126 -7.23 25.50 14.19
N ASP A 127 -6.99 25.77 12.92
CA ASP A 127 -5.93 26.66 12.40
C ASP A 127 -4.48 26.29 12.76
N ILE A 128 -4.25 25.14 13.38
CA ILE A 128 -2.92 24.62 13.65
C ILE A 128 -2.49 23.79 12.44
N ALA A 129 -1.41 24.22 11.77
CA ALA A 129 -0.79 23.43 10.72
C ALA A 129 -0.15 22.17 11.34
N VAL A 130 -0.67 21.00 10.98
CA VAL A 130 0.02 19.73 11.28
C VAL A 130 1.24 19.63 10.37
N PRO A 131 2.43 19.28 10.89
CA PRO A 131 3.62 19.13 10.06
C PRO A 131 3.40 18.18 8.89
N SER A 132 3.97 18.52 7.74
CA SER A 132 3.97 17.65 6.56
C SER A 132 4.83 16.41 6.82
N GLU A 133 4.32 15.24 6.43
CA GLU A 133 5.01 13.95 6.58
C GLU A 133 5.14 13.25 5.22
N LEU A 134 6.13 12.37 5.08
CA LEU A 134 6.36 11.63 3.83
C LEU A 134 5.22 10.67 3.50
N GLU A 135 4.66 9.99 4.51
CA GLU A 135 3.52 9.09 4.33
C GLU A 135 2.27 9.84 3.86
N THR A 136 1.86 10.87 4.59
CA THR A 136 0.66 11.65 4.24
C THR A 136 0.82 12.37 2.91
N THR A 137 2.04 12.80 2.56
CA THR A 137 2.35 13.37 1.25
C THR A 137 2.15 12.34 0.13
N PHE A 138 2.61 11.11 0.32
CA PHE A 138 2.36 10.03 -0.63
C PHE A 138 0.86 9.76 -0.81
N LEU A 139 0.10 9.65 0.29
CA LEU A 139 -1.33 9.42 0.24
C LEU A 139 -2.09 10.56 -0.46
N ALA A 140 -1.74 11.82 -0.13
CA ALA A 140 -2.36 13.01 -0.71
C ALA A 140 -2.13 13.10 -2.21
N THR A 141 -0.89 12.95 -2.65
CA THR A 141 -0.54 13.03 -4.07
C THR A 141 -1.21 11.93 -4.89
N ARG A 142 -1.29 10.72 -4.35
CA ARG A 142 -2.06 9.64 -4.96
C ARG A 142 -3.53 9.96 -5.07
N LEU A 143 -4.16 10.40 -3.99
CA LEU A 143 -5.57 10.80 -4.00
C LEU A 143 -5.85 11.89 -5.03
N LEU A 144 -5.06 12.97 -5.04
CA LEU A 144 -5.24 14.06 -6.01
C LEU A 144 -5.14 13.55 -7.44
N SER A 145 -4.18 12.66 -7.73
CA SER A 145 -4.06 12.06 -9.05
C SER A 145 -5.25 11.17 -9.41
N THR A 146 -5.69 10.30 -8.49
CA THR A 146 -6.86 9.43 -8.69
C THR A 146 -8.12 10.25 -8.94
N LEU A 147 -8.25 11.38 -8.26
CA LEU A 147 -9.33 12.36 -8.45
C LEU A 147 -9.12 13.27 -9.68
N ARG A 148 -8.03 13.11 -10.43
CA ARG A 148 -7.64 13.96 -11.56
C ARG A 148 -7.55 15.44 -11.20
N GLN A 149 -7.06 15.74 -9.99
CA GLN A 149 -6.87 17.09 -9.49
C GLN A 149 -5.40 17.50 -9.57
N PRO A 150 -5.09 18.74 -10.00
CA PRO A 150 -3.72 19.20 -10.12
C PRO A 150 -3.06 19.35 -8.74
N PHE A 151 -1.74 19.18 -8.67
CA PHE A 151 -0.91 19.56 -7.53
C PHE A 151 0.49 19.97 -8.02
N ASP A 152 1.23 20.67 -7.18
CA ASP A 152 2.57 21.15 -7.54
C ASP A 152 3.61 20.05 -7.39
N VAL A 153 3.88 19.35 -8.50
CA VAL A 153 4.87 18.26 -8.57
C VAL A 153 6.27 18.71 -8.17
N ILE A 154 6.66 19.98 -8.52
CA ILE A 154 7.99 20.50 -8.24
C ILE A 154 8.16 20.76 -6.75
N ARG A 155 7.18 21.39 -6.10
CA ARG A 155 7.20 21.63 -4.66
C ARG A 155 7.18 20.30 -3.88
N THR A 156 6.33 19.35 -4.28
CA THR A 156 6.28 18.02 -3.64
C THR A 156 7.60 17.27 -3.81
N TYR A 157 8.23 17.31 -4.98
CA TYR A 157 9.57 16.76 -5.19
C TYR A 157 10.60 17.41 -4.26
N GLY A 158 10.61 18.75 -4.18
CA GLY A 158 11.47 19.51 -3.28
C GLY A 158 11.29 19.11 -1.81
N PHE A 159 10.03 18.95 -1.37
CA PHE A 159 9.69 18.47 -0.04
C PHE A 159 10.31 17.09 0.27
N VAL A 160 10.19 16.15 -0.68
CA VAL A 160 10.71 14.78 -0.50
C VAL A 160 12.23 14.78 -0.43
N VAL A 161 12.91 15.42 -1.38
CA VAL A 161 14.40 15.38 -1.44
C VAL A 161 15.04 16.14 -0.28
N ALA A 162 14.40 17.19 0.24
CA ALA A 162 14.87 17.92 1.42
C ALA A 162 14.89 17.07 2.72
N ARG A 163 14.24 15.91 2.71
CA ARG A 163 14.20 14.97 3.86
C ARG A 163 15.17 13.80 3.72
N ARG A 164 16.04 13.87 2.73
CA ARG A 164 17.13 12.91 2.58
C ARG A 164 18.25 13.25 3.56
N ASN A 165 18.70 12.26 4.29
CA ASN A 165 19.77 12.37 5.28
C ASN A 165 21.14 11.95 4.69
N ALA A 166 22.21 12.26 5.40
CA ALA A 166 23.59 11.97 4.99
C ALA A 166 23.88 10.46 4.83
N ASP A 167 23.11 9.60 5.53
CA ASP A 167 23.21 8.14 5.42
C ASP A 167 22.52 7.59 4.15
N GLY A 168 21.87 8.45 3.38
CA GLY A 168 21.11 8.09 2.18
C GLY A 168 19.65 7.69 2.42
N GLY A 169 19.22 7.49 3.65
CA GLY A 169 17.83 7.27 4.02
C GLY A 169 17.01 8.56 4.09
N PHE A 170 15.74 8.46 4.40
CA PHE A 170 14.84 9.61 4.50
C PHE A 170 14.18 9.65 5.88
N GLY A 171 13.94 10.89 6.36
CA GLY A 171 13.25 11.12 7.62
C GLY A 171 13.41 12.55 8.12
N GLY A 172 12.75 12.86 9.24
CA GLY A 172 12.84 14.17 9.90
C GLY A 172 13.97 14.25 10.91
N GLY A 173 14.46 15.47 11.18
CA GLY A 173 15.44 15.72 12.25
C GLY A 173 16.80 15.03 12.06
N GLY A 174 17.20 14.71 10.83
CA GLY A 174 18.47 14.03 10.54
C GLY A 174 18.44 12.51 10.85
N SER A 175 17.28 11.94 11.18
CA SER A 175 17.13 10.51 11.48
C SER A 175 16.36 9.81 10.38
N SER A 176 16.95 8.79 9.79
CA SER A 176 16.34 7.94 8.76
C SER A 176 15.62 6.76 9.37
N ASN A 177 14.51 6.35 8.76
CA ASN A 177 13.90 5.07 9.03
C ASN A 177 13.36 4.42 7.76
N LEU A 178 13.07 3.12 7.83
CA LEU A 178 12.69 2.32 6.68
C LEU A 178 11.33 2.75 6.09
N ALA A 179 10.36 3.06 6.94
CA ALA A 179 9.03 3.47 6.50
C ALA A 179 9.07 4.81 5.74
N THR A 180 9.70 5.84 6.35
CA THR A 180 9.83 7.15 5.70
C THR A 180 10.66 7.08 4.43
N THR A 181 11.69 6.23 4.37
CA THR A 181 12.49 5.98 3.16
C THR A 181 11.62 5.34 2.06
N TYR A 182 10.79 4.34 2.41
CA TYR A 182 9.83 3.77 1.46
C TYR A 182 8.85 4.80 0.92
N TYR A 183 8.19 5.59 1.79
CA TYR A 183 7.23 6.60 1.33
C TYR A 183 7.86 7.70 0.48
N ALA A 184 9.09 8.12 0.79
CA ALA A 184 9.84 9.03 -0.06
C ALA A 184 10.04 8.46 -1.47
N LEU A 185 10.56 7.24 -1.58
CA LEU A 185 10.80 6.57 -2.85
C LEU A 185 9.51 6.27 -3.61
N ALA A 186 8.47 5.84 -2.91
CA ALA A 186 7.15 5.63 -3.51
C ALA A 186 6.55 6.92 -4.07
N THR A 187 6.73 8.06 -3.36
CA THR A 187 6.32 9.36 -3.86
C THR A 187 7.12 9.74 -5.12
N LEU A 188 8.45 9.60 -5.10
CA LEU A 188 9.30 9.91 -6.26
C LEU A 188 8.92 9.07 -7.48
N ALA A 189 8.73 7.77 -7.29
CA ALA A 189 8.30 6.86 -8.36
C ALA A 189 6.93 7.28 -8.93
N PHE A 190 5.99 7.63 -8.05
CA PHE A 190 4.67 8.11 -8.43
C PHE A 190 4.72 9.43 -9.21
N LEU A 191 5.61 10.35 -8.84
CA LEU A 191 5.85 11.61 -9.55
C LEU A 191 6.65 11.42 -10.86
N ASN A 192 7.04 10.18 -11.18
CA ASN A 192 7.96 9.87 -12.29
C ASN A 192 9.28 10.65 -12.18
N ARG A 193 9.83 10.73 -10.97
CA ARG A 193 11.10 11.40 -10.65
C ARG A 193 12.09 10.40 -10.09
N GLN A 194 13.38 10.64 -10.39
CA GLN A 194 14.47 9.80 -9.89
C GLN A 194 15.34 10.59 -8.91
N LEU A 195 16.04 9.87 -8.04
CA LEU A 195 17.09 10.44 -7.21
C LEU A 195 18.34 10.71 -8.07
N GLU A 196 19.01 11.83 -7.84
CA GLU A 196 20.30 12.16 -8.49
C GLU A 196 21.38 11.14 -8.11
N ASP A 197 21.42 10.71 -6.84
CA ASP A 197 22.31 9.67 -6.35
C ASP A 197 21.51 8.54 -5.66
N PRO A 198 21.07 7.52 -6.40
CA PRO A 198 20.39 6.37 -5.80
C PRO A 198 21.33 5.44 -5.03
N ALA A 199 22.64 5.48 -5.28
CA ALA A 199 23.59 4.52 -4.73
C ALA A 199 23.68 4.60 -3.20
N SER A 200 23.70 5.81 -2.62
CA SER A 200 23.73 5.97 -1.17
C SER A 200 22.44 5.48 -0.51
N THR A 201 21.27 5.67 -1.15
CA THR A 201 19.99 5.15 -0.64
C THR A 201 19.93 3.62 -0.73
N ILE A 202 20.43 3.03 -1.82
CA ILE A 202 20.59 1.57 -1.94
C ILE A 202 21.53 1.04 -0.85
N HIS A 203 22.62 1.73 -0.58
CA HIS A 203 23.56 1.38 0.50
C HIS A 203 22.83 1.37 1.86
N TYR A 204 22.11 2.45 2.19
CA TYR A 204 21.29 2.53 3.41
C TYR A 204 20.34 1.35 3.54
N LEU A 205 19.56 1.05 2.51
CA LEU A 205 18.59 -0.07 2.53
C LEU A 205 19.29 -1.42 2.72
N ARG A 206 20.46 -1.63 2.13
CA ARG A 206 21.26 -2.86 2.34
C ARG A 206 21.83 -2.94 3.75
N GLN A 207 22.19 -1.83 4.37
CA GLN A 207 22.57 -1.82 5.80
C GLN A 207 21.37 -2.21 6.68
N VAL A 208 20.16 -1.68 6.39
CA VAL A 208 18.93 -2.11 7.08
C VAL A 208 18.70 -3.62 6.89
N GLU A 209 18.89 -4.16 5.68
CA GLU A 209 18.73 -5.59 5.41
C GLU A 209 19.75 -6.46 6.18
N ARG A 210 21.01 -6.01 6.27
CA ARG A 210 22.10 -6.78 6.90
C ARG A 210 22.02 -6.78 8.41
N PHE A 211 21.80 -5.60 9.01
CA PHE A 211 21.93 -5.36 10.44
C PHE A 211 20.60 -5.11 11.14
N GLY A 212 19.55 -4.72 10.39
CA GLY A 212 18.19 -4.61 10.90
C GLY A 212 17.56 -5.98 11.09
N SER A 213 16.82 -6.15 12.18
CA SER A 213 15.96 -7.30 12.35
C SER A 213 14.64 -7.02 11.62
N LEU A 214 14.33 -7.78 10.57
CA LEU A 214 12.98 -7.78 10.01
C LEU A 214 12.08 -8.55 10.98
N LEU A 215 11.42 -7.80 11.86
CA LEU A 215 10.54 -8.35 12.91
C LEU A 215 9.08 -8.40 12.46
N PHE A 216 8.70 -7.52 11.52
CA PHE A 216 7.33 -7.31 11.08
C PHE A 216 7.20 -7.37 9.57
N VAL A 217 6.06 -7.88 9.08
CA VAL A 217 5.80 -8.05 7.63
C VAL A 217 5.81 -6.72 6.87
N GLU A 218 5.37 -5.62 7.49
CA GLU A 218 5.42 -4.30 6.88
C GLU A 218 6.86 -3.83 6.64
N GLN A 219 7.82 -4.19 7.49
CA GLN A 219 9.23 -3.86 7.29
C GLN A 219 9.81 -4.58 6.07
N ALA A 220 9.47 -5.86 5.88
CA ALA A 220 9.87 -6.59 4.70
C ALA A 220 9.26 -5.98 3.42
N TYR A 221 7.99 -5.58 3.48
CA TYR A 221 7.31 -4.88 2.39
C TYR A 221 8.00 -3.56 2.04
N TRP A 222 8.26 -2.70 3.03
CA TRP A 222 8.93 -1.41 2.80
C TRP A 222 10.32 -1.59 2.21
N LEU A 223 11.11 -2.55 2.71
CA LEU A 223 12.45 -2.81 2.22
C LEU A 223 12.44 -3.27 0.75
N VAL A 224 11.65 -4.30 0.43
CA VAL A 224 11.59 -4.87 -0.91
C VAL A 224 11.03 -3.85 -1.90
N SER A 225 9.97 -3.13 -1.52
CA SER A 225 9.36 -2.12 -2.38
C SER A 225 10.28 -0.92 -2.61
N ALA A 226 10.99 -0.46 -1.57
CA ALA A 226 11.96 0.63 -1.68
C ALA A 226 13.11 0.27 -2.64
N LEU A 227 13.66 -0.94 -2.52
CA LEU A 227 14.70 -1.43 -3.44
C LEU A 227 14.16 -1.55 -4.87
N ASN A 228 12.95 -2.07 -5.05
CA ASN A 228 12.34 -2.19 -6.38
C ASN A 228 12.11 -0.82 -7.04
N HIS A 229 11.72 0.23 -6.29
CA HIS A 229 11.62 1.60 -6.82
C HIS A 229 12.97 2.13 -7.33
N LEU A 230 14.08 1.67 -6.77
CA LEU A 230 15.44 1.99 -7.20
C LEU A 230 16.01 0.98 -8.22
N GLN A 231 15.19 0.08 -8.76
CA GLN A 231 15.60 -1.00 -9.67
C GLN A 231 16.71 -1.89 -9.09
N ALA A 232 16.79 -1.96 -7.77
CA ALA A 232 17.73 -2.79 -7.02
C ALA A 232 17.00 -4.02 -6.43
N LYS A 233 17.78 -5.05 -6.09
CA LYS A 233 17.24 -6.27 -5.47
C LYS A 233 17.79 -6.43 -4.06
N PRO A 234 17.03 -7.06 -3.15
CA PRO A 234 17.56 -7.49 -1.85
C PRO A 234 18.77 -8.42 -2.02
N GLU A 235 19.70 -8.37 -1.08
CA GLU A 235 20.87 -9.27 -1.06
C GLU A 235 20.50 -10.68 -0.60
N ARG A 236 19.48 -10.80 0.24
CA ARG A 236 19.05 -12.07 0.86
C ARG A 236 17.57 -12.37 0.62
N PRO A 237 17.11 -12.44 -0.64
CA PRO A 237 15.67 -12.59 -0.95
C PRO A 237 15.08 -13.88 -0.35
N ALA A 238 15.83 -14.98 -0.29
CA ALA A 238 15.39 -16.22 0.30
C ALA A 238 15.14 -16.10 1.82
N ARG A 239 15.94 -15.29 2.55
CA ARG A 239 15.73 -15.03 3.97
C ARG A 239 14.46 -14.23 4.22
N ILE A 240 14.20 -13.23 3.36
CA ILE A 240 12.98 -12.43 3.43
C ILE A 240 11.76 -13.32 3.14
N ALA A 241 11.82 -14.15 2.10
CA ALA A 241 10.74 -15.07 1.76
C ALA A 241 10.46 -16.06 2.91
N ALA A 242 11.50 -16.66 3.49
CA ALA A 242 11.36 -17.57 4.64
C ALA A 242 10.74 -16.87 5.86
N PHE A 243 11.09 -15.60 6.13
CA PHE A 243 10.46 -14.81 7.18
C PHE A 243 8.97 -14.59 6.91
N ILE A 244 8.60 -14.22 5.68
CA ILE A 244 7.18 -14.05 5.30
C ILE A 244 6.41 -15.37 5.48
N GLU A 245 6.97 -16.51 5.03
CA GLU A 245 6.34 -17.81 5.21
C GLU A 245 6.17 -18.18 6.70
N ALA A 246 7.12 -17.85 7.56
CA ALA A 246 7.00 -18.05 9.01
C ALA A 246 5.90 -17.20 9.65
N CYS A 247 5.47 -16.10 9.01
CA CYS A 247 4.33 -15.28 9.45
C CYS A 247 2.96 -15.85 9.04
N ARG A 248 2.92 -16.90 8.18
CA ARG A 248 1.67 -17.51 7.74
C ARG A 248 0.98 -18.23 8.89
N ARG A 249 -0.35 -18.19 8.90
CA ARG A 249 -1.21 -18.88 9.88
C ARG A 249 -2.01 -19.99 9.20
N SER A 250 -2.48 -20.93 10.01
CA SER A 250 -3.29 -22.07 9.54
C SER A 250 -4.56 -21.66 8.77
N SER A 251 -5.07 -20.45 9.01
CA SER A 251 -6.21 -19.89 8.26
C SER A 251 -5.86 -19.41 6.84
N GLY A 252 -4.58 -19.40 6.45
CA GLY A 252 -4.10 -18.85 5.18
C GLY A 252 -3.72 -17.37 5.23
N GLY A 253 -4.19 -16.61 6.21
CA GLY A 253 -3.78 -15.22 6.43
C GLY A 253 -2.41 -15.11 7.10
N PHE A 254 -1.84 -13.90 7.12
CA PHE A 254 -0.52 -13.64 7.71
C PHE A 254 -0.65 -12.81 8.99
N GLY A 255 0.09 -13.22 10.02
CA GLY A 255 0.31 -12.43 11.23
C GLY A 255 1.38 -11.37 11.00
N ARG A 256 1.48 -10.41 11.92
CA ARG A 256 2.47 -9.33 11.82
C ARG A 256 3.91 -9.82 11.97
N ALA A 257 4.12 -10.85 12.77
CA ALA A 257 5.43 -11.43 13.06
C ALA A 257 5.38 -12.96 13.03
N ALA A 258 6.53 -13.61 12.93
CA ALA A 258 6.63 -15.08 12.79
C ALA A 258 5.96 -15.87 13.92
N ALA A 259 6.16 -15.46 15.18
CA ALA A 259 5.73 -16.23 16.35
C ALA A 259 4.44 -15.72 16.99
N ILE A 260 3.97 -14.51 16.69
CA ILE A 260 2.90 -13.85 17.42
C ILE A 260 1.92 -13.10 16.50
N GLY A 261 0.73 -12.87 17.02
CA GLY A 261 -0.31 -12.08 16.36
C GLY A 261 -1.30 -12.92 15.57
N ILE A 262 -2.52 -12.42 15.53
CA ILE A 262 -3.60 -12.95 14.68
C ILE A 262 -3.37 -12.49 13.23
N PRO A 263 -3.87 -13.23 12.23
CA PRO A 263 -3.82 -12.78 10.86
C PRO A 263 -4.75 -11.57 10.68
N THR A 264 -4.25 -10.55 9.96
CA THR A 264 -5.06 -9.42 9.52
C THR A 264 -5.00 -9.29 8.00
N ILE A 265 -5.98 -8.61 7.41
CA ILE A 265 -6.01 -8.39 5.96
C ILE A 265 -4.83 -7.51 5.54
N GLU A 266 -4.49 -6.49 6.33
CA GLU A 266 -3.34 -5.63 6.07
C GLU A 266 -2.01 -6.39 6.10
N ASN A 267 -1.76 -7.21 7.13
CA ASN A 267 -0.56 -8.03 7.20
C ASN A 267 -0.49 -9.04 6.05
N THR A 268 -1.64 -9.57 5.63
CA THR A 268 -1.75 -10.46 4.46
C THR A 268 -1.37 -9.70 3.19
N TYR A 269 -1.81 -8.46 3.03
CA TYR A 269 -1.39 -7.61 1.90
C TYR A 269 0.13 -7.39 1.91
N TYR A 270 0.72 -6.97 3.03
CA TYR A 270 2.17 -6.75 3.09
C TYR A 270 2.97 -8.00 2.78
N ALA A 271 2.54 -9.16 3.27
CA ALA A 271 3.17 -10.43 2.97
C ALA A 271 3.10 -10.77 1.47
N LEU A 272 1.91 -10.73 0.88
CA LEU A 272 1.70 -11.01 -0.55
C LEU A 272 2.43 -10.00 -1.44
N ALA A 273 2.41 -8.71 -1.10
CA ALA A 273 3.12 -7.68 -1.83
C ALA A 273 4.65 -7.86 -1.76
N THR A 274 5.17 -8.31 -0.62
CA THR A 274 6.58 -8.67 -0.47
C THR A 274 6.95 -9.84 -1.40
N LEU A 275 6.17 -10.92 -1.38
CA LEU A 275 6.39 -12.09 -2.24
C LEU A 275 6.28 -11.71 -3.72
N ASN A 276 5.33 -10.85 -4.08
CA ASN A 276 5.22 -10.31 -5.44
C ASN A 276 6.46 -9.51 -5.83
N GLY A 277 6.92 -8.61 -4.96
CA GLY A 277 8.13 -7.80 -5.18
C GLY A 277 9.42 -8.63 -5.31
N LEU A 278 9.45 -9.83 -4.73
CA LEU A 278 10.52 -10.81 -4.90
C LEU A 278 10.35 -11.71 -6.14
N GLY A 279 9.23 -11.58 -6.88
CA GLY A 279 8.90 -12.44 -8.02
C GLY A 279 8.47 -13.86 -7.62
N LEU A 280 8.02 -14.05 -6.38
CA LEU A 280 7.64 -15.36 -5.81
C LEU A 280 6.13 -15.55 -5.70
N LEU A 281 5.34 -14.52 -5.96
CA LEU A 281 3.88 -14.67 -6.04
C LEU A 281 3.53 -15.28 -7.40
N PRO A 282 2.80 -16.42 -7.46
CA PRO A 282 2.36 -16.98 -8.72
C PRO A 282 1.48 -15.97 -9.46
N SER A 283 1.98 -15.41 -10.55
CA SER A 283 1.19 -14.53 -11.41
C SER A 283 0.23 -15.38 -12.24
N LEU A 284 -1.04 -15.14 -12.09
CA LEU A 284 -2.00 -15.53 -13.13
C LEU A 284 -1.77 -14.55 -14.31
N SER A 285 -1.15 -15.07 -15.37
CA SER A 285 -0.87 -14.33 -16.59
C SER A 285 -2.14 -13.63 -17.11
N GLY A 286 -2.16 -12.30 -17.08
CA GLY A 286 -3.26 -11.53 -17.66
C GLY A 286 -3.57 -10.15 -17.08
N CYS A 287 -3.05 -9.78 -15.91
CA CYS A 287 -3.17 -8.41 -15.43
C CYS A 287 -1.77 -7.81 -15.26
N ALA A 288 -1.54 -6.67 -15.87
CA ALA A 288 -0.34 -5.88 -15.66
C ALA A 288 -0.13 -5.65 -14.15
N PRO A 289 1.12 -5.61 -13.64
CA PRO A 289 1.40 -5.26 -12.26
C PRO A 289 0.80 -3.88 -12.01
N GLY A 290 -0.36 -3.90 -11.40
CA GLY A 290 -1.18 -2.70 -11.22
C GLY A 290 -0.57 -1.81 -10.20
N ILE A 291 -0.62 -0.64 -10.33
CA ILE A 291 -0.29 0.68 -9.89
C ILE A 291 0.85 1.21 -10.77
N GLN A 292 0.61 1.19 -12.08
CA GLN A 292 1.33 2.09 -12.96
C GLN A 292 0.82 3.52 -12.70
N PRO A 293 1.72 4.51 -12.71
CA PRO A 293 1.30 5.89 -12.74
C PRO A 293 0.37 6.08 -13.93
N ALA A 294 -0.74 6.78 -13.71
CA ALA A 294 -1.64 7.15 -14.79
C ALA A 294 -0.82 7.78 -15.92
N SER A 295 -0.72 7.07 -17.04
CA SER A 295 -0.13 7.62 -18.25
C SER A 295 -1.06 8.71 -18.77
N ARG A 296 -0.60 9.98 -18.65
CA ARG A 296 -1.07 11.24 -19.24
C ARG A 296 -2.51 11.67 -18.97
#